data_06943fbcb0ff652d6afffa8c4ab8ce92
#
_entry.id   06943fbcb0ff652d6afffa8c4ab8ce92
#
_cell.length_a   1.000
_cell.length_b   1.000
_cell.length_c   1.000
_cell.angle_alpha   90.00
_cell.angle_beta   90.00
_cell.angle_gamma   90.00
#
_symmetry.space_group_name_H-M   'P 1'
#
loop_
_entity.id
_entity.type
_entity.pdbx_description
1 polymer ?
#
loop_
_entity_poly.entity_id
_entity_poly.type
_entity_poly.pdbx_seq_one_letter_code
_entity_poly.pdbx_strand_id
1 'polypeptide(L)'
;GLGDVYKRQRMKYRYAEEPIKKGYFETIIAHVEIERRILLVQLRYPALATRQSKHIRSPYYWSAEYTLTDLMELISALHASGAIRKADGTPAELNKLVRTFELLLNVSFKNPDRCRNATLNRKVNVTKFLDALKQALVERSQR
;
A
#
# COMPACT_ATOMS: atom_id res chain seq x y z
N GLY A 1 -33.89 47.36 -4.40
CA GLY A 1 -33.36 47.03 -5.70
C GLY A 1 -32.59 45.72 -5.73
N LEU A 2 -32.26 45.27 -6.92
CA LEU A 2 -31.51 44.04 -7.19
C LEU A 2 -30.16 43.93 -6.42
N GLY A 3 -29.53 45.09 -6.13
CA GLY A 3 -28.27 45.15 -5.37
C GLY A 3 -28.39 44.69 -3.89
N ASP A 4 -29.55 44.90 -3.27
CA ASP A 4 -29.77 44.51 -1.87
C ASP A 4 -30.07 43.02 -1.73
N VAL A 5 -30.69 42.42 -2.74
CA VAL A 5 -30.89 40.96 -2.79
C VAL A 5 -29.54 40.24 -2.95
N TYR A 6 -28.65 40.72 -3.81
CA TYR A 6 -27.31 40.19 -3.99
C TYR A 6 -26.42 40.35 -2.74
N LYS A 7 -26.51 41.48 -2.06
CA LYS A 7 -25.79 41.67 -0.78
C LYS A 7 -26.28 40.73 0.29
N ARG A 8 -27.59 40.51 0.43
CA ARG A 8 -28.17 39.55 1.39
C ARG A 8 -27.78 38.09 1.08
N GLN A 9 -27.79 37.73 -0.21
CA GLN A 9 -27.34 36.40 -0.60
C GLN A 9 -25.81 36.19 -0.33
N ARG A 10 -24.97 37.18 -0.65
CA ARG A 10 -23.54 37.12 -0.37
C ARG A 10 -23.25 37.03 1.12
N MET A 11 -24.01 37.71 1.97
CA MET A 11 -23.88 37.58 3.43
C MET A 11 -24.31 36.20 3.92
N LYS A 12 -25.42 35.64 3.43
CA LYS A 12 -25.85 34.28 3.79
C LYS A 12 -24.80 33.23 3.45
N TYR A 13 -24.16 33.31 2.30
CA TYR A 13 -23.08 32.40 1.91
C TYR A 13 -21.81 32.58 2.79
N ARG A 14 -21.46 33.82 3.14
CA ARG A 14 -20.35 34.08 4.07
C ARG A 14 -20.59 33.49 5.46
N TYR A 15 -21.79 33.65 6.01
CA TYR A 15 -22.13 33.10 7.32
C TYR A 15 -22.24 31.59 7.34
N ALA A 16 -22.57 30.95 6.21
CA ALA A 16 -22.57 29.48 6.10
C ALA A 16 -21.18 28.87 5.92
N GLU A 17 -20.23 29.61 5.32
CA GLU A 17 -18.85 29.12 5.12
C GLU A 17 -17.96 29.28 6.37
N GLU A 18 -18.21 30.27 7.22
CA GLU A 18 -17.37 30.53 8.39
C GLU A 18 -17.33 29.38 9.39
N PRO A 19 -18.43 28.73 9.79
CA PRO A 19 -18.39 27.63 10.73
C PRO A 19 -17.70 26.40 10.16
N ILE A 20 -17.82 26.15 8.83
CA ILE A 20 -17.15 25.03 8.14
C ILE A 20 -15.64 25.28 8.09
N LYS A 21 -15.22 26.51 7.76
CA LYS A 21 -13.81 26.88 7.76
C LYS A 21 -13.22 26.81 9.16
N LYS A 22 -13.95 27.29 10.18
CA LYS A 22 -13.52 27.21 11.58
C LYS A 22 -13.31 25.75 12.01
N GLY A 23 -14.25 24.86 11.75
CA GLY A 23 -14.12 23.44 12.06
C GLY A 23 -12.96 22.78 11.34
N TYR A 24 -12.70 23.16 10.08
CA TYR A 24 -11.56 22.67 9.32
C TYR A 24 -10.21 23.13 9.93
N PHE A 25 -10.09 24.40 10.30
CA PHE A 25 -8.90 24.91 10.97
C PHE A 25 -8.68 24.27 12.35
N GLU A 26 -9.73 24.08 13.14
CA GLU A 26 -9.64 23.40 14.43
C GLU A 26 -9.14 21.96 14.27
N THR A 27 -9.60 21.25 13.24
CA THR A 27 -9.14 19.89 12.92
C THR A 27 -7.66 19.86 12.52
N ILE A 28 -7.21 20.82 11.70
CA ILE A 28 -5.79 20.95 11.32
C ILE A 28 -4.92 21.26 12.55
N ILE A 29 -5.34 22.20 13.39
CA ILE A 29 -4.61 22.56 14.61
C ILE A 29 -4.48 21.36 15.54
N ALA A 30 -5.58 20.61 15.75
CA ALA A 30 -5.56 19.41 16.57
C ALA A 30 -4.59 18.35 16.00
N HIS A 31 -4.55 18.18 14.68
CA HIS A 31 -3.64 17.26 14.02
C HIS A 31 -2.17 17.65 14.20
N VAL A 32 -1.85 18.93 14.00
CA VAL A 32 -0.51 19.48 14.22
C VAL A 32 -0.06 19.35 15.69
N GLU A 33 -0.97 19.55 16.63
CA GLU A 33 -0.66 19.38 18.06
C GLU A 33 -0.37 17.92 18.42
N ILE A 34 -1.10 16.96 17.85
CA ILE A 34 -0.84 15.53 18.03
C ILE A 34 0.54 15.17 17.47
N GLU A 35 0.86 15.58 16.25
CA GLU A 35 2.17 15.34 15.65
C GLU A 35 3.30 15.96 16.48
N ARG A 36 3.13 17.19 16.96
CA ARG A 36 4.08 17.83 17.84
C ARG A 36 4.32 17.03 19.13
N ARG A 37 3.25 16.51 19.75
CA ARG A 37 3.36 15.66 20.95
C ARG A 37 4.12 14.38 20.67
N ILE A 38 3.84 13.72 19.54
CA ILE A 38 4.55 12.51 19.12
C ILE A 38 6.04 12.79 18.94
N LEU A 39 6.41 13.88 18.26
CA LEU A 39 7.80 14.29 18.08
C LEU A 39 8.51 14.61 19.41
N LEU A 40 7.84 15.28 20.33
CA LEU A 40 8.40 15.57 21.66
C LEU A 40 8.63 14.29 22.48
N VAL A 41 7.72 13.32 22.39
CA VAL A 41 7.91 12.00 23.03
C VAL A 41 9.08 11.24 22.41
N GLN A 42 9.22 11.27 21.09
CA GLN A 42 10.34 10.65 20.39
C GLN A 42 11.69 11.28 20.76
N LEU A 43 11.73 12.62 20.90
CA LEU A 43 12.93 13.33 21.34
C LEU A 43 13.29 13.04 22.81
N ARG A 44 12.28 12.96 23.69
CA ARG A 44 12.48 12.66 25.12
C ARG A 44 12.87 11.20 25.37
N TYR A 45 12.39 10.30 24.53
CA TYR A 45 12.63 8.86 24.64
C TYR A 45 13.14 8.28 23.31
N PRO A 46 14.43 8.53 22.96
CA PRO A 46 15.00 8.06 21.69
C PRO A 46 14.91 6.54 21.50
N ALA A 47 14.89 5.79 22.60
CA ALA A 47 14.71 4.33 22.57
C ALA A 47 13.33 3.90 22.04
N LEU A 48 12.28 4.74 22.16
CA LEU A 48 10.97 4.48 21.56
C LEU A 48 10.98 4.81 20.07
N ALA A 49 11.67 5.85 19.65
CA ALA A 49 11.85 6.22 18.26
C ALA A 49 12.63 5.14 17.48
N THR A 50 13.68 4.58 18.10
CA THR A 50 14.45 3.47 17.53
C THR A 50 13.66 2.16 17.50
N ARG A 51 12.67 1.96 18.36
CA ARG A 51 11.76 0.82 18.25
C ARG A 51 10.79 0.92 17.06
N GLN A 52 10.38 2.13 16.67
CA GLN A 52 9.55 2.34 15.47
C GLN A 52 10.37 2.22 14.16
N SER A 53 11.67 2.46 14.20
CA SER A 53 12.56 2.30 13.05
C SER A 53 13.29 0.95 12.99
N LYS A 54 13.09 0.06 13.95
CA LYS A 54 13.42 -1.34 13.72
C LYS A 54 12.49 -1.80 12.60
N HIS A 55 13.01 -1.81 11.37
CA HIS A 55 12.43 -2.56 10.28
C HIS A 55 12.06 -3.93 10.85
N ILE A 56 10.78 -4.15 11.09
CA ILE A 56 10.28 -5.46 11.46
C ILE A 56 10.57 -6.32 10.23
N ARG A 57 11.71 -6.98 10.24
CA ARG A 57 12.05 -7.94 9.19
C ARG A 57 11.03 -9.07 9.31
N SER A 58 10.41 -9.41 8.21
CA SER A 58 9.55 -10.56 8.16
C SER A 58 10.35 -11.81 8.59
N PRO A 59 9.76 -12.72 9.35
CA PRO A 59 10.39 -13.99 9.67
C PRO A 59 10.45 -14.96 8.49
N TYR A 60 9.84 -14.59 7.34
CA TYR A 60 9.73 -15.45 6.16
C TYR A 60 10.76 -15.07 5.10
N TYR A 61 11.24 -16.08 4.41
CA TYR A 61 12.20 -15.93 3.33
C TYR A 61 11.73 -16.71 2.10
N TRP A 62 12.02 -16.20 0.91
CA TRP A 62 11.80 -16.94 -0.31
C TRP A 62 12.78 -18.11 -0.39
N SER A 63 12.28 -19.32 -0.69
CA SER A 63 13.12 -20.50 -0.79
C SER A 63 14.12 -20.38 -1.95
N ALA A 64 15.36 -20.83 -1.72
CA ALA A 64 16.39 -20.88 -2.74
C ALA A 64 16.11 -21.88 -3.89
N GLU A 65 15.15 -22.78 -3.68
CA GLU A 65 14.69 -23.73 -4.72
C GLU A 65 13.89 -23.06 -5.84
N TYR A 66 13.32 -21.87 -5.56
CA TYR A 66 12.50 -21.12 -6.51
C TYR A 66 13.17 -19.82 -6.93
N THR A 67 12.99 -19.46 -8.19
CA THR A 67 13.60 -18.25 -8.75
C THR A 67 12.76 -17.02 -8.44
N LEU A 68 13.39 -15.83 -8.54
CA LEU A 68 12.64 -14.57 -8.45
C LEU A 68 11.62 -14.40 -9.60
N THR A 69 11.84 -15.09 -10.74
CA THR A 69 10.90 -15.11 -11.84
C THR A 69 9.62 -15.89 -11.47
N ASP A 70 9.75 -16.93 -10.67
CA ASP A 70 8.60 -17.69 -10.15
C ASP A 70 7.79 -16.84 -9.15
N LEU A 71 8.48 -16.08 -8.29
CA LEU A 71 7.82 -15.11 -7.40
C LEU A 71 7.10 -14.01 -8.20
N MET A 72 7.73 -13.49 -9.26
CA MET A 72 7.11 -12.48 -10.12
C MET A 72 5.87 -13.03 -10.85
N GLU A 73 5.88 -14.30 -11.23
CA GLU A 73 4.72 -14.99 -11.82
C GLU A 73 3.54 -14.97 -10.84
N LEU A 74 3.76 -15.33 -9.57
CA LEU A 74 2.74 -15.29 -8.52
C LEU A 74 2.21 -13.86 -8.30
N ILE A 75 3.09 -12.88 -8.16
CA ILE A 75 2.71 -11.47 -7.95
C ILE A 75 1.90 -10.95 -9.13
N SER A 76 2.31 -11.27 -10.35
CA SER A 76 1.62 -10.86 -11.57
C SER A 76 0.24 -11.48 -11.69
N ALA A 77 0.08 -12.75 -11.32
CA ALA A 77 -1.21 -13.44 -11.30
C ALA A 77 -2.16 -12.85 -10.24
N LEU A 78 -1.68 -12.56 -9.04
CA LEU A 78 -2.45 -11.90 -7.98
C LEU A 78 -2.89 -10.50 -8.38
N HIS A 79 -2.02 -9.75 -9.06
CA HIS A 79 -2.36 -8.42 -9.58
C HIS A 79 -3.41 -8.52 -10.70
N ALA A 80 -3.21 -9.39 -11.68
CA ALA A 80 -4.10 -9.55 -12.83
C ALA A 80 -5.49 -10.05 -12.43
N SER A 81 -5.58 -10.93 -11.42
CA SER A 81 -6.86 -11.44 -10.91
C SER A 81 -7.64 -10.40 -10.10
N GLY A 82 -7.00 -9.29 -9.66
CA GLY A 82 -7.61 -8.33 -8.77
C GLY A 82 -7.88 -8.86 -7.35
N ALA A 83 -7.25 -9.98 -6.97
CA ALA A 83 -7.42 -10.61 -5.66
C ALA A 83 -6.91 -9.72 -4.50
N ILE A 84 -5.95 -8.82 -4.80
CA ILE A 84 -5.42 -7.87 -3.82
C ILE A 84 -5.89 -6.46 -4.17
N ARG A 85 -6.52 -5.82 -3.18
CA ARG A 85 -7.03 -4.46 -3.31
C ARG A 85 -6.49 -3.57 -2.19
N LYS A 86 -6.51 -2.26 -2.42
CA LYS A 86 -6.23 -1.26 -1.37
C LYS A 86 -7.40 -1.18 -0.40
N ALA A 87 -7.17 -0.54 0.75
CA ALA A 87 -8.20 -0.33 1.77
C ALA A 87 -9.42 0.46 1.26
N ASP A 88 -9.24 1.31 0.25
CA ASP A 88 -10.30 2.06 -0.43
C ASP A 88 -11.08 1.23 -1.48
N GLY A 89 -10.75 -0.06 -1.65
CA GLY A 89 -11.36 -0.97 -2.61
C GLY A 89 -10.83 -0.86 -4.04
N THR A 90 -9.91 0.07 -4.33
CA THR A 90 -9.29 0.20 -5.65
C THR A 90 -8.26 -0.89 -5.91
N PRO A 91 -7.97 -1.25 -7.18
CA PRO A 91 -6.96 -2.24 -7.49
C PRO A 91 -5.58 -1.85 -6.93
N ALA A 92 -4.85 -2.83 -6.45
CA ALA A 92 -3.47 -2.63 -6.01
C ALA A 92 -2.56 -2.34 -7.21
N GLU A 93 -1.59 -1.45 -7.04
CA GLU A 93 -0.59 -1.16 -8.07
C GLU A 93 0.50 -2.25 -8.04
N LEU A 94 0.89 -2.75 -9.23
CA LEU A 94 1.87 -3.82 -9.34
C LEU A 94 3.19 -3.50 -8.62
N ASN A 95 3.73 -2.29 -8.81
CA ASN A 95 5.00 -1.90 -8.19
C ASN A 95 4.91 -1.87 -6.65
N LYS A 96 3.77 -1.50 -6.10
CA LYS A 96 3.53 -1.55 -4.64
C LYS A 96 3.41 -2.98 -4.14
N LEU A 97 2.74 -3.86 -4.89
CA LEU A 97 2.69 -5.29 -4.58
C LEU A 97 4.10 -5.90 -4.58
N VAL A 98 4.90 -5.64 -5.62
CA VAL A 98 6.29 -6.13 -5.69
C VAL A 98 7.06 -5.70 -4.44
N ARG A 99 7.01 -4.42 -4.06
CA ARG A 99 7.66 -3.91 -2.84
C ARG A 99 7.17 -4.60 -1.57
N THR A 100 5.88 -4.86 -1.47
CA THR A 100 5.30 -5.57 -0.32
C THR A 100 5.83 -7.01 -0.22
N PHE A 101 5.91 -7.71 -1.34
CA PHE A 101 6.47 -9.06 -1.37
C PHE A 101 7.98 -9.10 -1.12
N GLU A 102 8.73 -8.09 -1.57
CA GLU A 102 10.15 -7.92 -1.23
C GLU A 102 10.36 -7.85 0.29
N LEU A 103 9.55 -7.02 0.95
CA LEU A 103 9.59 -6.87 2.41
C LEU A 103 9.12 -8.13 3.13
N LEU A 104 8.04 -8.76 2.64
CA LEU A 104 7.47 -9.96 3.25
C LEU A 104 8.42 -11.15 3.19
N LEU A 105 9.13 -11.32 2.09
CA LEU A 105 9.95 -12.51 1.83
C LEU A 105 11.47 -12.24 1.91
N ASN A 106 11.85 -11.05 2.36
CA ASN A 106 13.25 -10.62 2.51
C ASN A 106 14.07 -10.82 1.22
N VAL A 107 13.50 -10.49 0.08
CA VAL A 107 14.15 -10.55 -1.24
C VAL A 107 14.20 -9.18 -1.87
N SER A 108 14.99 -9.04 -2.94
CA SER A 108 15.04 -7.80 -3.73
C SER A 108 15.13 -8.11 -5.22
N PHE A 109 14.25 -7.50 -6.00
CA PHE A 109 14.31 -7.53 -7.45
C PHE A 109 15.24 -6.42 -7.93
N LYS A 110 16.38 -6.77 -8.51
CA LYS A 110 17.30 -5.79 -9.11
C LYS A 110 16.64 -4.97 -10.23
N ASN A 111 15.79 -5.63 -11.01
CA ASN A 111 15.00 -5.00 -12.07
C ASN A 111 13.62 -5.69 -12.17
N PRO A 112 12.60 -5.17 -11.49
CA PRO A 112 11.26 -5.76 -11.49
C PRO A 112 10.63 -5.84 -12.89
N ASP A 113 10.79 -4.79 -13.72
CA ASP A 113 10.21 -4.75 -15.06
C ASP A 113 10.82 -5.80 -15.97
N ARG A 114 12.13 -5.96 -15.93
CA ARG A 114 12.82 -7.03 -16.67
C ARG A 114 12.37 -8.41 -16.22
N CYS A 115 12.23 -8.62 -14.92
CA CYS A 115 11.76 -9.87 -14.36
C CYS A 115 10.33 -10.18 -14.80
N ARG A 116 9.45 -9.19 -14.76
CA ARG A 116 8.07 -9.29 -15.25
C ARG A 116 8.02 -9.63 -16.74
N ASN A 117 8.77 -8.92 -17.57
CA ASN A 117 8.81 -9.17 -19.00
C ASN A 117 9.34 -10.59 -19.29
N ALA A 118 10.35 -11.04 -18.56
CA ALA A 118 10.85 -12.42 -18.69
C ALA A 118 9.79 -13.46 -18.30
N THR A 119 8.95 -13.17 -17.31
CA THR A 119 7.84 -14.02 -16.90
C THR A 119 6.76 -14.09 -17.99
N LEU A 120 6.28 -12.94 -18.47
CA LEU A 120 5.18 -12.84 -19.43
C LEU A 120 5.56 -13.29 -20.85
N ASN A 121 6.83 -13.14 -21.23
CA ASN A 121 7.33 -13.51 -22.56
C ASN A 121 7.86 -14.94 -22.64
N ARG A 122 7.60 -15.78 -21.63
CA ARG A 122 7.91 -17.21 -21.73
C ARG A 122 7.12 -17.83 -22.88
N LYS A 123 7.82 -18.35 -23.88
CA LYS A 123 7.19 -18.99 -25.06
C LYS A 123 6.49 -20.30 -24.71
N VAL A 124 6.93 -20.96 -23.66
CA VAL A 124 6.40 -22.23 -23.19
C VAL A 124 6.18 -22.15 -21.69
N ASN A 125 5.00 -22.56 -21.26
CA ASN A 125 4.65 -22.69 -19.85
C ASN A 125 4.76 -21.38 -19.02
N VAL A 126 3.95 -20.39 -19.40
CA VAL A 126 3.87 -19.10 -18.70
C VAL A 126 3.47 -19.27 -17.22
N THR A 127 2.70 -20.31 -16.91
CA THR A 127 2.13 -20.61 -15.58
C THR A 127 2.88 -21.72 -14.85
N LYS A 128 4.17 -21.93 -15.14
CA LYS A 128 4.97 -23.05 -14.58
C LYS A 128 4.90 -23.10 -13.04
N PHE A 129 5.07 -21.97 -12.38
CA PHE A 129 5.07 -21.93 -10.92
C PHE A 129 3.67 -22.07 -10.35
N LEU A 130 2.68 -21.42 -10.96
CA LEU A 130 1.27 -21.54 -10.56
C LEU A 130 0.75 -22.97 -10.70
N ASP A 131 1.16 -23.68 -11.75
CA ASP A 131 0.82 -25.09 -11.95
C ASP A 131 1.46 -25.97 -10.88
N ALA A 132 2.71 -25.69 -10.49
CA ALA A 132 3.37 -26.38 -9.38
C ALA A 132 2.66 -26.13 -8.03
N LEU A 133 2.23 -24.89 -7.76
CA LEU A 133 1.45 -24.58 -6.57
C LEU A 133 0.10 -25.29 -6.56
N LYS A 134 -0.59 -25.30 -7.69
CA LYS A 134 -1.87 -26.02 -7.86
C LYS A 134 -1.68 -27.50 -7.55
N GLN A 135 -0.65 -28.14 -8.13
CA GLN A 135 -0.36 -29.55 -7.93
C GLN A 135 -0.08 -29.87 -6.45
N ALA A 136 0.74 -29.06 -5.79
CA ALA A 136 1.05 -29.21 -4.37
C ALA A 136 -0.21 -29.12 -3.49
N LEU A 137 -1.14 -28.24 -3.82
CA LEU A 137 -2.40 -28.09 -3.09
C LEU A 137 -3.31 -29.30 -3.30
N VAL A 138 -3.42 -29.81 -4.55
CA VAL A 138 -4.21 -31.00 -4.88
C VAL A 138 -3.68 -32.24 -4.16
N GLU A 139 -2.38 -32.48 -4.19
CA GLU A 139 -1.75 -33.60 -3.48
C GLU A 139 -1.99 -33.56 -1.97
N ARG A 140 -1.97 -32.34 -1.38
CA ARG A 140 -2.27 -32.19 0.04
C ARG A 140 -3.74 -32.44 0.39
N SER A 141 -4.66 -32.13 -0.52
CA SER A 141 -6.10 -32.33 -0.30
C SER A 141 -6.53 -33.78 -0.39
N GLN A 142 -5.70 -34.67 -0.96
CA GLN A 142 -5.96 -36.11 -1.12
C GLN A 142 -5.38 -36.97 0.02
N ARG A 143 -4.69 -36.34 0.98
CA ARG A 143 -4.16 -36.99 2.20
C ARG A 143 -5.11 -36.81 3.37
#